data_70c27d484c2b1bff95925f32342f6937
#
_entry.id   70c27d484c2b1bff95925f32342f6937
#
_cell.length_a   1.000
_cell.length_b   1.000
_cell.length_c   1.000
_cell.angle_alpha   90.00
_cell.angle_beta   90.00
_cell.angle_gamma   90.00
#
_symmetry.space_group_name_H-M   'P 1'
#
loop_
_entity.id
_entity.type
_entity.pdbx_description
1 polymer ?
#
loop_
_entity_poly.entity_id
_entity_poly.type
_entity_poly.pdbx_seq_one_letter_code
_entity_poly.pdbx_strand_id
1 'polypeptide(L)'
;QNGLYEAMVSAMEFWVEECDVDGFRCDVAEKVPVAFWEMARRRLEIVKPDVFMLAEADQPVHHNRAFDMSYAWHYHHLTNEIAQGREDVSVLREYLREENDKFPADAYRMGFATNHDENSWNGTISERYGEAADAMVVLSATLFDMPLIYSGQEAGLDKRLRFFEKDTIEWGTYSKSDFYLSINTLHHEEEALWNGEFGGSPILLECESPDRIFGFTKSKAESQILVILNLSSEPAFLSVNMPEGKFEPAISKGIGEDGIVAPWGYIVLRKVNG
;
A
#
# COMPACT_ATOMS: atom_id res chain seq x y z
N GLN A 1 13.01 -25.87 -21.75
CA GLN A 1 12.40 -24.59 -21.25
C GLN A 1 11.21 -24.15 -22.11
N ASN A 2 11.33 -24.10 -23.44
CA ASN A 2 10.23 -23.59 -24.30
C ASN A 2 8.94 -24.37 -24.15
N GLY A 3 8.93 -25.69 -24.07
CA GLY A 3 7.72 -26.49 -23.91
C GLY A 3 6.97 -26.25 -22.57
N LEU A 4 7.72 -25.99 -21.48
CA LEU A 4 7.12 -25.62 -20.20
C LEU A 4 6.48 -24.23 -20.25
N TYR A 5 7.17 -23.26 -20.83
CA TYR A 5 6.65 -21.90 -20.99
C TYR A 5 5.35 -21.90 -21.80
N GLU A 6 5.34 -22.62 -22.95
CA GLU A 6 4.13 -22.75 -23.78
C GLU A 6 2.96 -23.38 -23.01
N ALA A 7 3.21 -24.47 -22.27
CA ALA A 7 2.17 -25.14 -21.51
C ALA A 7 1.59 -24.24 -20.39
N MET A 8 2.45 -23.51 -19.68
CA MET A 8 2.02 -22.61 -18.62
C MET A 8 1.23 -21.42 -19.17
N VAL A 9 1.69 -20.80 -20.25
CA VAL A 9 0.96 -19.68 -20.86
C VAL A 9 -0.37 -20.15 -21.43
N SER A 10 -0.43 -21.34 -22.07
CA SER A 10 -1.71 -21.89 -22.55
C SER A 10 -2.69 -22.17 -21.40
N ALA A 11 -2.20 -22.55 -20.22
CA ALA A 11 -3.05 -22.67 -19.04
C ALA A 11 -3.59 -21.31 -18.57
N MET A 12 -2.79 -20.24 -18.64
CA MET A 12 -3.25 -18.88 -18.32
C MET A 12 -4.28 -18.40 -19.38
N GLU A 13 -4.02 -18.63 -20.66
CA GLU A 13 -4.98 -18.32 -21.74
C GLU A 13 -6.32 -18.99 -21.50
N PHE A 14 -6.32 -20.28 -21.14
CA PHE A 14 -7.54 -21.01 -20.79
C PHE A 14 -8.39 -20.31 -19.72
N TRP A 15 -7.77 -19.80 -18.64
CA TRP A 15 -8.50 -19.11 -17.59
C TRP A 15 -9.13 -17.80 -18.07
N VAL A 16 -8.44 -17.08 -18.96
CA VAL A 16 -8.99 -15.85 -19.55
C VAL A 16 -10.12 -16.16 -20.52
N GLU A 17 -9.92 -17.13 -21.43
CA GLU A 17 -10.87 -17.47 -22.50
C GLU A 17 -12.12 -18.16 -21.97
N GLU A 18 -11.96 -19.14 -21.08
CA GLU A 18 -13.06 -20.01 -20.65
C GLU A 18 -13.71 -19.55 -19.34
N CYS A 19 -12.98 -18.82 -18.48
CA CYS A 19 -13.44 -18.40 -17.17
C CYS A 19 -13.60 -16.87 -17.03
N ASP A 20 -13.21 -16.11 -18.06
CA ASP A 20 -13.31 -14.64 -18.12
C ASP A 20 -12.66 -13.95 -16.89
N VAL A 21 -11.53 -14.46 -16.43
CA VAL A 21 -10.79 -13.79 -15.35
C VAL A 21 -10.16 -12.50 -15.88
N ASP A 22 -10.08 -11.47 -15.02
CA ASP A 22 -9.54 -10.17 -15.42
C ASP A 22 -8.02 -10.11 -15.39
N GLY A 23 -7.37 -11.09 -14.77
CA GLY A 23 -5.92 -11.14 -14.69
C GLY A 23 -5.40 -12.13 -13.68
N PHE A 24 -4.12 -11.97 -13.29
CA PHE A 24 -3.42 -12.92 -12.43
C PHE A 24 -2.59 -12.23 -11.36
N ARG A 25 -2.64 -12.78 -10.16
CA ARG A 25 -1.58 -12.61 -9.16
C ARG A 25 -0.59 -13.76 -9.31
N CYS A 26 0.64 -13.44 -9.62
CA CYS A 26 1.69 -14.40 -9.92
C CYS A 26 2.58 -14.61 -8.70
N ASP A 27 2.46 -15.82 -8.12
CA ASP A 27 3.18 -16.25 -6.94
C ASP A 27 4.69 -16.28 -7.19
N VAL A 28 5.46 -15.78 -6.23
CA VAL A 28 6.94 -15.78 -6.25
C VAL A 28 7.51 -15.34 -7.61
N ALA A 29 6.91 -14.32 -8.22
CA ALA A 29 7.23 -13.91 -9.60
C ALA A 29 8.71 -13.57 -9.81
N GLU A 30 9.39 -13.07 -8.78
CA GLU A 30 10.80 -12.72 -8.83
C GLU A 30 11.75 -13.93 -9.03
N LYS A 31 11.29 -15.16 -8.73
CA LYS A 31 12.08 -16.39 -8.93
C LYS A 31 11.85 -17.03 -10.30
N VAL A 32 10.91 -16.50 -11.07
CA VAL A 32 10.63 -16.96 -12.44
C VAL A 32 11.28 -15.99 -13.43
N PRO A 33 11.94 -16.48 -14.49
CA PRO A 33 12.61 -15.61 -15.45
C PRO A 33 11.66 -14.56 -16.06
N VAL A 34 12.07 -13.30 -16.08
CA VAL A 34 11.28 -12.19 -16.63
C VAL A 34 10.82 -12.46 -18.07
N ALA A 35 11.67 -13.10 -18.88
CA ALA A 35 11.32 -13.47 -20.25
C ALA A 35 10.07 -14.37 -20.36
N PHE A 36 9.80 -15.21 -19.35
CA PHE A 36 8.55 -15.98 -19.28
C PHE A 36 7.35 -15.03 -19.08
N TRP A 37 7.45 -14.12 -18.13
CA TRP A 37 6.36 -13.16 -17.84
C TRP A 37 6.08 -12.25 -19.02
N GLU A 38 7.11 -11.75 -19.69
CA GLU A 38 6.95 -10.97 -20.91
C GLU A 38 6.30 -11.77 -22.07
N MET A 39 6.59 -13.08 -22.17
CA MET A 39 5.94 -13.95 -23.14
C MET A 39 4.47 -14.15 -22.77
N ALA A 40 4.18 -14.42 -21.49
CA ALA A 40 2.82 -14.58 -20.99
C ALA A 40 1.99 -13.31 -21.24
N ARG A 41 2.51 -12.14 -20.87
CA ARG A 41 1.85 -10.86 -21.10
C ARG A 41 1.45 -10.64 -22.55
N ARG A 42 2.40 -10.77 -23.47
CA ARG A 42 2.13 -10.60 -24.92
C ARG A 42 1.04 -11.52 -25.45
N ARG A 43 0.96 -12.76 -24.96
CA ARG A 43 -0.05 -13.72 -25.41
C ARG A 43 -1.41 -13.43 -24.79
N LEU A 44 -1.43 -13.10 -23.51
CA LEU A 44 -2.67 -12.76 -22.80
C LEU A 44 -3.33 -11.49 -23.36
N GLU A 45 -2.55 -10.49 -23.73
CA GLU A 45 -3.03 -9.25 -24.35
C GLU A 45 -3.72 -9.48 -25.72
N ILE A 46 -3.39 -10.57 -26.43
CA ILE A 46 -4.08 -10.95 -27.66
C ILE A 46 -5.50 -11.43 -27.35
N VAL A 47 -5.68 -12.10 -26.23
CA VAL A 47 -6.99 -12.62 -25.77
C VAL A 47 -7.79 -11.54 -25.06
N LYS A 48 -7.17 -10.85 -24.12
CA LYS A 48 -7.77 -9.79 -23.30
C LYS A 48 -6.82 -8.60 -23.21
N PRO A 49 -7.01 -7.56 -24.03
CA PRO A 49 -6.06 -6.41 -24.11
C PRO A 49 -5.83 -5.68 -22.79
N ASP A 50 -6.79 -5.70 -21.89
CA ASP A 50 -6.78 -5.08 -20.57
C ASP A 50 -6.51 -6.07 -19.42
N VAL A 51 -5.92 -7.24 -19.72
CA VAL A 51 -5.55 -8.22 -18.70
C VAL A 51 -4.64 -7.60 -17.63
N PHE A 52 -5.00 -7.76 -16.36
CA PHE A 52 -4.25 -7.20 -15.24
C PHE A 52 -3.24 -8.21 -14.68
N MET A 53 -2.01 -7.77 -14.47
CA MET A 53 -0.92 -8.62 -14.01
C MET A 53 -0.28 -8.07 -12.73
N LEU A 54 -0.40 -8.81 -11.63
CA LEU A 54 0.21 -8.50 -10.34
C LEU A 54 1.37 -9.47 -10.05
N ALA A 55 2.56 -8.94 -9.85
CA ALA A 55 3.73 -9.71 -9.43
C ALA A 55 3.88 -9.74 -7.92
N GLU A 56 4.03 -10.93 -7.34
CA GLU A 56 4.65 -11.04 -6.04
C GLU A 56 6.16 -10.90 -6.18
N ALA A 57 6.60 -9.67 -6.26
CA ALA A 57 7.98 -9.25 -6.47
C ALA A 57 8.15 -7.79 -6.04
N ASP A 58 9.38 -7.37 -5.79
CA ASP A 58 9.75 -5.98 -5.47
C ASP A 58 10.94 -5.53 -6.32
N GLN A 59 10.85 -5.76 -7.63
CA GLN A 59 11.93 -5.45 -8.57
C GLN A 59 11.39 -4.66 -9.77
N PRO A 60 11.99 -3.48 -10.10
CA PRO A 60 11.51 -2.63 -11.20
C PRO A 60 11.44 -3.31 -12.56
N VAL A 61 12.33 -4.29 -12.80
CA VAL A 61 12.40 -5.00 -14.08
C VAL A 61 11.06 -5.68 -14.47
N HIS A 62 10.26 -6.05 -13.50
CA HIS A 62 8.95 -6.67 -13.73
C HIS A 62 7.95 -5.71 -14.38
N HIS A 63 8.10 -4.41 -14.15
CA HIS A 63 7.23 -3.39 -14.73
C HIS A 63 7.59 -2.97 -16.16
N ASN A 64 8.75 -3.39 -16.69
CA ASN A 64 9.14 -2.97 -18.02
C ASN A 64 8.15 -3.40 -19.12
N ARG A 65 7.63 -4.65 -19.04
CA ARG A 65 6.74 -5.22 -20.05
C ARG A 65 5.83 -6.34 -19.56
N ALA A 66 5.86 -6.70 -18.29
CA ALA A 66 5.21 -7.91 -17.83
C ALA A 66 4.06 -7.66 -16.85
N PHE A 67 4.21 -6.72 -15.95
CA PHE A 67 3.28 -6.51 -14.85
C PHE A 67 2.86 -5.05 -14.73
N ASP A 68 1.60 -4.87 -14.34
CA ASP A 68 1.02 -3.56 -14.02
C ASP A 68 1.31 -3.20 -12.56
N MET A 69 1.29 -4.19 -11.66
CA MET A 69 1.43 -3.99 -10.22
C MET A 69 2.45 -4.94 -9.60
N SER A 70 3.11 -4.50 -8.54
CA SER A 70 3.95 -5.32 -7.68
C SER A 70 3.79 -4.96 -6.21
N TYR A 71 4.21 -5.87 -5.33
CA TYR A 71 4.20 -5.69 -3.88
C TYR A 71 5.27 -4.68 -3.44
N ALA A 72 4.95 -3.81 -2.49
CA ALA A 72 5.91 -2.93 -1.85
C ALA A 72 6.55 -3.61 -0.62
N TRP A 73 7.29 -4.70 -0.85
CA TRP A 73 7.87 -5.51 0.23
C TRP A 73 8.90 -4.76 1.05
N HIS A 74 9.78 -3.99 0.42
CA HIS A 74 10.78 -3.21 1.15
C HIS A 74 10.13 -2.21 2.09
N TYR A 75 9.12 -1.48 1.61
CA TYR A 75 8.31 -0.60 2.44
C TYR A 75 7.69 -1.35 3.64
N HIS A 76 7.07 -2.51 3.38
CA HIS A 76 6.46 -3.32 4.43
C HIS A 76 7.47 -3.71 5.52
N HIS A 77 8.68 -4.11 5.15
CA HIS A 77 9.75 -4.39 6.11
C HIS A 77 10.14 -3.15 6.92
N LEU A 78 10.33 -2.00 6.29
CA LEU A 78 10.66 -0.75 6.98
C LEU A 78 9.58 -0.34 7.99
N THR A 79 8.31 -0.47 7.64
CA THR A 79 7.22 -0.15 8.60
C THR A 79 7.22 -1.06 9.82
N ASN A 80 7.56 -2.34 9.67
CA ASN A 80 7.74 -3.25 10.80
C ASN A 80 8.95 -2.85 11.67
N GLU A 81 10.09 -2.46 11.06
CA GLU A 81 11.27 -2.00 11.80
C GLU A 81 10.97 -0.73 12.62
N ILE A 82 10.25 0.23 12.04
CA ILE A 82 9.83 1.46 12.72
C ILE A 82 8.88 1.15 13.88
N ALA A 83 7.84 0.37 13.64
CA ALA A 83 6.85 0.03 14.66
C ALA A 83 7.46 -0.69 15.86
N GLN A 84 8.52 -1.44 15.64
CA GLN A 84 9.27 -2.17 16.67
C GLN A 84 10.42 -1.38 17.26
N GLY A 85 10.59 -0.12 16.87
CA GLY A 85 11.61 0.78 17.41
C GLY A 85 13.06 0.43 17.03
N ARG A 86 13.25 -0.31 15.94
CA ARG A 86 14.58 -0.64 15.41
C ARG A 86 15.09 0.40 14.42
N GLU A 87 14.19 1.09 13.77
CA GLU A 87 14.47 2.19 12.84
C GLU A 87 13.57 3.38 13.15
N ASP A 88 13.90 4.54 12.65
CA ASP A 88 13.10 5.76 12.70
C ASP A 88 12.56 6.17 11.32
N VAL A 89 11.83 7.26 11.27
CA VAL A 89 11.17 7.76 10.04
C VAL A 89 12.14 8.08 8.90
N SER A 90 13.43 8.31 9.18
CA SER A 90 14.43 8.67 8.17
C SER A 90 14.55 7.63 7.07
N VAL A 91 14.41 6.34 7.42
CA VAL A 91 14.48 5.23 6.44
C VAL A 91 13.34 5.27 5.43
N LEU A 92 12.13 5.73 5.81
CA LEU A 92 11.02 5.92 4.86
C LEU A 92 11.24 7.11 3.94
N ARG A 93 11.90 8.16 4.41
CA ARG A 93 12.25 9.32 3.58
C ARG A 93 13.27 8.95 2.51
N GLU A 94 14.27 8.14 2.88
CA GLU A 94 15.24 7.60 1.95
C GLU A 94 14.59 6.65 0.95
N TYR A 95 13.81 5.70 1.44
CA TYR A 95 13.04 4.78 0.62
C TYR A 95 12.20 5.50 -0.45
N LEU A 96 11.43 6.53 -0.07
CA LEU A 96 10.58 7.23 -1.01
C LEU A 96 11.36 7.99 -2.09
N ARG A 97 12.54 8.54 -1.76
CA ARG A 97 13.43 9.17 -2.75
C ARG A 97 13.94 8.14 -3.76
N GLU A 98 14.38 6.98 -3.26
CA GLU A 98 14.88 5.90 -4.13
C GLU A 98 13.78 5.27 -4.98
N GLU A 99 12.58 5.08 -4.43
CA GLU A 99 11.44 4.44 -5.11
C GLU A 99 11.03 5.26 -6.35
N ASN A 100 10.93 6.57 -6.22
CA ASN A 100 10.57 7.47 -7.32
C ASN A 100 11.57 7.42 -8.49
N ASP A 101 12.82 7.09 -8.22
CA ASP A 101 13.87 6.97 -9.25
C ASP A 101 13.94 5.57 -9.86
N LYS A 102 13.46 4.53 -9.18
CA LYS A 102 13.61 3.13 -9.56
C LYS A 102 12.45 2.61 -10.40
N PHE A 103 11.22 2.96 -10.04
CA PHE A 103 10.03 2.41 -10.69
C PHE A 103 9.50 3.35 -11.79
N PRO A 104 8.98 2.78 -12.90
CA PRO A 104 8.26 3.58 -13.89
C PRO A 104 7.08 4.34 -13.28
N ALA A 105 6.75 5.51 -13.81
CA ALA A 105 5.68 6.35 -13.27
C ALA A 105 4.27 5.72 -13.38
N ASP A 106 4.10 4.75 -14.25
CA ASP A 106 2.87 3.98 -14.46
C ASP A 106 2.84 2.66 -13.67
N ALA A 107 3.91 2.34 -12.92
CA ALA A 107 3.95 1.16 -12.07
C ALA A 107 3.01 1.31 -10.88
N TYR A 108 2.09 0.36 -10.71
CA TYR A 108 1.27 0.30 -9.50
C TYR A 108 2.01 -0.42 -8.40
N ARG A 109 2.07 0.22 -7.23
CA ARG A 109 2.70 -0.35 -6.05
C ARG A 109 1.65 -0.71 -5.02
N MET A 110 1.61 -1.97 -4.58
CA MET A 110 0.64 -2.43 -3.59
C MET A 110 1.20 -2.24 -2.18
N GLY A 111 0.61 -1.29 -1.44
CA GLY A 111 0.90 -1.07 -0.03
C GLY A 111 0.04 -1.95 0.88
N PHE A 112 0.62 -2.49 1.93
CA PHE A 112 -0.11 -3.36 2.87
C PHE A 112 0.50 -3.37 4.26
N ALA A 113 -0.36 -3.57 5.26
CA ALA A 113 0.06 -3.81 6.63
C ALA A 113 0.15 -5.31 6.94
N THR A 114 -0.63 -6.13 6.26
CA THR A 114 -0.58 -7.60 6.33
C THR A 114 -1.11 -8.23 5.05
N ASN A 115 -0.84 -9.51 4.88
CA ASN A 115 -1.39 -10.39 3.84
C ASN A 115 -1.48 -11.83 4.38
N HIS A 116 -1.81 -12.79 3.51
CA HIS A 116 -1.95 -14.19 3.87
C HIS A 116 -0.66 -14.83 4.38
N ASP A 117 0.52 -14.40 3.87
CA ASP A 117 1.82 -14.87 4.33
C ASP A 117 2.19 -14.23 5.66
N GLU A 118 2.16 -12.91 5.73
CA GLU A 118 2.55 -12.15 6.92
C GLU A 118 1.72 -12.54 8.14
N ASN A 119 0.39 -12.63 7.97
CA ASN A 119 -0.48 -13.03 9.08
C ASN A 119 -0.15 -14.43 9.60
N SER A 120 0.10 -15.38 8.71
CA SER A 120 0.30 -16.78 9.10
C SER A 120 1.71 -17.04 9.64
N TRP A 121 2.73 -16.46 9.02
CA TRP A 121 4.14 -16.76 9.32
C TRP A 121 4.78 -15.79 10.31
N ASN A 122 4.50 -14.49 10.14
CA ASN A 122 5.24 -13.44 10.86
C ASN A 122 4.44 -12.82 12.01
N GLY A 123 3.12 -12.99 12.04
CA GLY A 123 2.26 -12.54 13.12
C GLY A 123 1.10 -11.68 12.67
N THR A 124 0.12 -11.52 13.55
CA THR A 124 -1.01 -10.62 13.33
C THR A 124 -0.55 -9.17 13.23
N ILE A 125 -1.42 -8.27 12.78
CA ILE A 125 -1.13 -6.83 12.76
C ILE A 125 -0.77 -6.34 14.18
N SER A 126 -1.52 -6.76 15.20
CA SER A 126 -1.26 -6.36 16.59
C SER A 126 0.05 -6.92 17.13
N GLU A 127 0.44 -8.15 16.77
CA GLU A 127 1.74 -8.70 17.18
C GLU A 127 2.92 -7.95 16.57
N ARG A 128 2.79 -7.47 15.33
CA ARG A 128 3.87 -6.81 14.59
C ARG A 128 3.94 -5.31 14.80
N TYR A 129 2.79 -4.65 14.81
CA TYR A 129 2.70 -3.20 14.88
C TYR A 129 2.24 -2.65 16.23
N GLY A 130 1.57 -3.46 17.07
CA GLY A 130 1.03 -2.99 18.35
C GLY A 130 0.16 -1.74 18.17
N GLU A 131 0.48 -0.68 18.91
CA GLU A 131 -0.24 0.60 18.86
C GLU A 131 -0.06 1.37 17.54
N ALA A 132 0.98 1.07 16.77
CA ALA A 132 1.25 1.67 15.47
C ALA A 132 0.31 1.18 14.35
N ALA A 133 -0.48 0.11 14.59
CA ALA A 133 -1.23 -0.59 13.56
C ALA A 133 -2.10 0.33 12.68
N ASP A 134 -2.92 1.20 13.29
CA ASP A 134 -3.79 2.10 12.54
C ASP A 134 -2.99 3.13 11.71
N ALA A 135 -1.91 3.67 12.26
CA ALA A 135 -1.04 4.61 11.55
C ALA A 135 -0.36 3.96 10.34
N MET A 136 0.10 2.70 10.48
CA MET A 136 0.73 1.96 9.38
C MET A 136 -0.27 1.58 8.28
N VAL A 137 -1.54 1.31 8.64
CA VAL A 137 -2.61 1.10 7.66
C VAL A 137 -2.91 2.40 6.90
N VAL A 138 -3.05 3.53 7.60
CA VAL A 138 -3.26 4.85 6.96
C VAL A 138 -2.11 5.18 6.03
N LEU A 139 -0.87 4.99 6.47
CA LEU A 139 0.31 5.22 5.66
C LEU A 139 0.30 4.35 4.38
N SER A 140 0.04 3.04 4.53
CA SER A 140 -0.03 2.11 3.37
C SER A 140 -1.10 2.52 2.36
N ALA A 141 -2.26 2.98 2.84
CA ALA A 141 -3.39 3.33 1.99
C ALA A 141 -3.26 4.72 1.33
N THR A 142 -2.41 5.59 1.84
CA THR A 142 -2.27 6.96 1.31
C THR A 142 -0.97 7.20 0.56
N LEU A 143 0.08 6.44 0.86
CA LEU A 143 1.38 6.57 0.21
C LEU A 143 1.39 5.88 -1.17
N PHE A 144 0.83 4.67 -1.25
CA PHE A 144 0.77 3.86 -2.46
C PHE A 144 -0.59 3.96 -3.16
N ASP A 145 -0.61 3.47 -4.39
CA ASP A 145 -1.75 3.58 -5.28
C ASP A 145 -2.80 2.48 -5.05
N MET A 146 -2.34 1.29 -4.60
CA MET A 146 -3.20 0.11 -4.41
C MET A 146 -3.06 -0.43 -2.99
N PRO A 147 -3.93 -0.03 -2.05
CA PRO A 147 -3.92 -0.62 -0.72
C PRO A 147 -4.50 -2.04 -0.72
N LEU A 148 -3.80 -2.98 -0.11
CA LEU A 148 -4.31 -4.31 0.19
C LEU A 148 -4.96 -4.32 1.58
N ILE A 149 -6.21 -4.76 1.65
CA ILE A 149 -6.90 -5.09 2.89
C ILE A 149 -7.07 -6.61 2.94
N TYR A 150 -6.35 -7.27 3.83
CA TYR A 150 -6.46 -8.71 4.01
C TYR A 150 -7.74 -9.07 4.76
N SER A 151 -8.41 -10.12 4.33
CA SER A 151 -9.68 -10.58 4.91
C SER A 151 -9.61 -10.72 6.43
N GLY A 152 -10.54 -10.06 7.12
CA GLY A 152 -10.62 -10.03 8.58
C GLY A 152 -10.02 -8.78 9.23
N GLN A 153 -9.25 -7.95 8.52
CA GLN A 153 -8.75 -6.69 9.06
C GLN A 153 -9.91 -5.78 9.50
N GLU A 154 -10.99 -5.71 8.71
CA GLU A 154 -12.21 -4.97 9.01
C GLU A 154 -12.98 -5.52 10.22
N ALA A 155 -12.80 -6.79 10.52
CA ALA A 155 -13.36 -7.43 11.71
C ALA A 155 -12.48 -7.22 12.96
N GLY A 156 -11.28 -6.68 12.79
CA GLY A 156 -10.28 -6.59 13.86
C GLY A 156 -9.67 -7.94 14.21
N LEU A 157 -9.50 -8.82 13.22
CA LEU A 157 -8.95 -10.16 13.42
C LEU A 157 -7.56 -10.09 14.04
N ASP A 158 -7.42 -10.69 15.22
CA ASP A 158 -6.17 -10.85 15.95
C ASP A 158 -5.82 -12.32 16.13
N LYS A 159 -5.78 -13.04 15.01
CA LYS A 159 -5.50 -14.47 14.96
C LYS A 159 -4.60 -14.76 13.77
N ARG A 160 -3.53 -15.53 13.99
CA ARG A 160 -2.76 -16.12 12.89
C ARG A 160 -3.57 -17.22 12.24
N LEU A 161 -3.97 -17.01 10.99
CA LEU A 161 -4.68 -18.02 10.22
C LEU A 161 -3.73 -19.15 9.82
N ARG A 162 -4.23 -20.39 9.83
CA ARG A 162 -3.45 -21.55 9.42
C ARG A 162 -3.20 -21.51 7.92
N PHE A 163 -1.95 -21.62 7.51
CA PHE A 163 -1.58 -21.46 6.12
C PHE A 163 -2.00 -22.64 5.22
N PHE A 164 -1.79 -23.87 5.68
CA PHE A 164 -2.04 -25.08 4.88
C PHE A 164 -3.36 -25.79 5.20
N GLU A 165 -4.11 -25.32 6.18
CA GLU A 165 -5.31 -25.97 6.64
C GLU A 165 -6.51 -25.02 6.53
N LYS A 166 -7.71 -25.61 6.44
CA LYS A 166 -8.93 -24.82 6.55
C LYS A 166 -8.98 -24.15 7.92
N ASP A 167 -9.12 -22.84 7.91
CA ASP A 167 -9.33 -22.04 9.11
C ASP A 167 -10.48 -21.06 8.90
N THR A 168 -10.95 -20.45 9.98
CA THR A 168 -12.09 -19.53 9.95
C THR A 168 -11.68 -18.15 10.46
N ILE A 169 -12.22 -17.12 9.82
CA ILE A 169 -12.15 -15.75 10.29
C ILE A 169 -13.30 -15.53 11.27
N GLU A 170 -12.96 -15.00 12.45
CA GLU A 170 -13.95 -14.57 13.43
C GLU A 170 -14.38 -13.14 13.11
N TRP A 171 -15.50 -13.01 12.40
CA TRP A 171 -15.98 -11.71 11.93
C TRP A 171 -16.46 -10.78 13.06
N GLY A 172 -16.94 -11.35 14.17
CA GLY A 172 -17.33 -10.59 15.37
C GLY A 172 -18.30 -9.45 15.09
N THR A 173 -17.96 -8.27 15.61
CA THR A 173 -18.75 -7.03 15.46
C THR A 173 -18.25 -6.10 14.36
N TYR A 174 -17.31 -6.54 13.54
CA TYR A 174 -16.65 -5.70 12.53
C TYR A 174 -16.05 -4.41 13.14
N SER A 175 -15.30 -4.57 14.22
CA SER A 175 -14.83 -3.47 15.07
C SER A 175 -13.98 -2.42 14.37
N LYS A 176 -13.43 -2.72 13.19
CA LYS A 176 -12.62 -1.81 12.37
C LYS A 176 -13.33 -1.40 11.07
N SER A 177 -14.58 -1.79 10.85
CA SER A 177 -15.30 -1.53 9.61
C SER A 177 -15.36 -0.04 9.26
N ASP A 178 -15.74 0.82 10.22
CA ASP A 178 -15.83 2.26 10.00
C ASP A 178 -14.48 2.88 9.64
N PHE A 179 -13.40 2.39 10.25
CA PHE A 179 -12.04 2.82 9.95
C PHE A 179 -11.65 2.50 8.50
N TYR A 180 -11.86 1.26 8.06
CA TYR A 180 -11.56 0.87 6.67
C TYR A 180 -12.52 1.50 5.67
N LEU A 181 -13.78 1.71 6.05
CA LEU A 181 -14.76 2.41 5.22
C LEU A 181 -14.29 3.85 4.96
N SER A 182 -13.84 4.57 5.98
CA SER A 182 -13.34 5.94 5.82
C SER A 182 -12.11 6.03 4.92
N ILE A 183 -11.18 5.08 5.01
CA ILE A 183 -10.01 4.98 4.14
C ILE A 183 -10.43 4.72 2.69
N ASN A 184 -11.30 3.72 2.47
CA ASN A 184 -11.74 3.35 1.13
C ASN A 184 -12.56 4.47 0.48
N THR A 185 -13.43 5.14 1.25
CA THR A 185 -14.18 6.30 0.77
C THR A 185 -13.24 7.41 0.33
N LEU A 186 -12.26 7.75 1.16
CA LEU A 186 -11.27 8.76 0.80
C LEU A 186 -10.52 8.40 -0.48
N HIS A 187 -10.11 7.14 -0.61
CA HIS A 187 -9.39 6.66 -1.79
C HIS A 187 -10.25 6.72 -3.06
N HIS A 188 -11.54 6.50 -2.95
CA HIS A 188 -12.49 6.64 -4.07
C HIS A 188 -12.77 8.08 -4.46
N GLU A 189 -12.89 8.97 -3.48
CA GLU A 189 -13.28 10.37 -3.69
C GLU A 189 -12.12 11.25 -4.16
N GLU A 190 -10.89 10.93 -3.76
CA GLU A 190 -9.72 11.78 -3.99
C GLU A 190 -8.86 11.27 -5.16
N GLU A 191 -8.94 11.94 -6.30
CA GLU A 191 -8.12 11.63 -7.49
C GLU A 191 -6.61 11.60 -7.17
N ALA A 192 -6.16 12.41 -6.22
CA ALA A 192 -4.77 12.41 -5.75
C ALA A 192 -4.29 11.04 -5.24
N LEU A 193 -5.21 10.15 -4.81
CA LEU A 193 -4.92 8.80 -4.32
C LEU A 193 -5.07 7.71 -5.39
N TRP A 194 -5.52 8.03 -6.59
CA TRP A 194 -5.74 7.03 -7.63
C TRP A 194 -4.43 6.44 -8.16
N ASN A 195 -4.54 5.42 -9.01
CA ASN A 195 -3.44 4.57 -9.42
C ASN A 195 -2.59 5.18 -10.54
N GLY A 196 -1.28 5.05 -10.42
CA GLY A 196 -0.31 5.37 -11.46
C GLY A 196 -0.50 6.77 -12.04
N GLU A 197 -0.65 6.87 -13.35
CA GLU A 197 -0.83 8.16 -14.03
C GLU A 197 -2.16 8.87 -13.71
N PHE A 198 -3.16 8.16 -13.17
CA PHE A 198 -4.44 8.74 -12.76
C PHE A 198 -4.38 9.40 -11.39
N GLY A 199 -3.38 9.10 -10.59
CA GLY A 199 -3.15 9.67 -9.26
C GLY A 199 -2.03 10.69 -9.20
N GLY A 200 -1.67 11.08 -7.99
CA GLY A 200 -0.58 12.01 -7.69
C GLY A 200 0.62 11.30 -7.05
N SER A 201 1.83 11.68 -7.41
CA SER A 201 3.04 11.21 -6.73
C SER A 201 3.21 11.88 -5.37
N PRO A 202 3.68 11.16 -4.34
CA PRO A 202 3.93 11.73 -3.02
C PRO A 202 5.12 12.70 -3.04
N ILE A 203 4.92 13.88 -2.46
CA ILE A 203 5.95 14.90 -2.25
C ILE A 203 6.16 15.07 -0.76
N LEU A 204 7.36 14.79 -0.28
CA LEU A 204 7.71 14.92 1.13
C LEU A 204 7.60 16.37 1.60
N LEU A 205 7.09 16.54 2.81
CA LEU A 205 7.05 17.83 3.50
C LEU A 205 8.24 17.95 4.47
N GLU A 206 8.75 19.16 4.59
CA GLU A 206 9.71 19.50 5.62
C GLU A 206 8.99 19.64 6.96
N CYS A 207 9.62 19.12 8.02
CA CYS A 207 9.11 19.17 9.39
C CYS A 207 10.27 19.37 10.41
N GLU A 208 9.95 19.88 11.60
CA GLU A 208 10.93 20.12 12.65
C GLU A 208 11.38 18.84 13.38
N SER A 209 10.56 17.79 13.34
CA SER A 209 10.88 16.48 13.96
C SER A 209 10.98 15.38 12.89
N PRO A 210 11.98 15.42 12.02
CA PRO A 210 12.07 14.50 10.86
C PRO A 210 12.35 13.05 11.23
N ASP A 211 12.73 12.79 12.46
CA ASP A 211 12.93 11.46 13.07
C ASP A 211 11.62 10.83 13.58
N ARG A 212 10.54 11.60 13.70
CA ARG A 212 9.26 11.16 14.26
C ARG A 212 8.09 11.42 13.33
N ILE A 213 8.06 12.61 12.71
CA ILE A 213 6.95 13.03 11.84
C ILE A 213 7.24 12.64 10.39
N PHE A 214 6.35 11.90 9.78
CA PHE A 214 6.33 11.64 8.35
C PHE A 214 5.19 12.42 7.71
N GLY A 215 5.52 13.38 6.85
CA GLY A 215 4.54 14.22 6.18
C GLY A 215 4.77 14.23 4.67
N PHE A 216 3.69 14.12 3.90
CA PHE A 216 3.72 14.24 2.45
C PHE A 216 2.39 14.81 1.92
N THR A 217 2.42 15.29 0.70
CA THR A 217 1.23 15.67 -0.07
C THR A 217 1.19 14.92 -1.38
N LYS A 218 -0.01 14.58 -1.85
CA LYS A 218 -0.27 14.11 -3.21
C LYS A 218 -1.27 15.03 -3.87
N SER A 219 -1.10 15.30 -5.16
CA SER A 219 -1.98 16.21 -5.91
C SER A 219 -2.26 15.67 -7.31
N LYS A 220 -3.51 15.74 -7.74
CA LYS A 220 -3.96 15.43 -9.11
C LYS A 220 -5.13 16.33 -9.46
N ALA A 221 -5.03 17.05 -10.58
CA ALA A 221 -6.04 18.04 -10.96
C ALA A 221 -6.38 19.00 -9.80
N GLU A 222 -7.64 19.06 -9.37
CA GLU A 222 -8.08 19.88 -8.23
C GLU A 222 -7.99 19.14 -6.88
N SER A 223 -7.83 17.81 -6.89
CA SER A 223 -7.69 17.00 -5.68
C SER A 223 -6.29 17.15 -5.10
N GLN A 224 -6.22 17.44 -3.81
CA GLN A 224 -4.98 17.45 -3.04
C GLN A 224 -5.23 16.92 -1.65
N ILE A 225 -4.41 15.96 -1.25
CA ILE A 225 -4.36 15.45 0.12
C ILE A 225 -3.06 15.83 0.79
N LEU A 226 -3.12 15.96 2.09
CA LEU A 226 -1.99 16.16 2.97
C LEU A 226 -2.05 15.11 4.07
N VAL A 227 -0.99 14.35 4.23
CA VAL A 227 -0.89 13.26 5.20
C VAL A 227 0.25 13.54 6.15
N ILE A 228 -0.05 13.51 7.45
CA ILE A 228 0.94 13.71 8.50
C ILE A 228 0.74 12.63 9.55
N LEU A 229 1.82 11.91 9.88
CA LEU A 229 1.82 10.84 10.87
C LEU A 229 2.98 11.03 11.83
N ASN A 230 2.71 10.81 13.11
CA ASN A 230 3.75 10.55 14.08
C ASN A 230 4.04 9.05 14.10
N LEU A 231 5.15 8.64 13.52
CA LEU A 231 5.56 7.23 13.44
C LEU A 231 6.57 6.90 14.55
N SER A 232 6.27 7.35 15.76
CA SER A 232 7.10 7.06 16.94
C SER A 232 6.23 6.79 18.18
N SER A 233 6.83 6.20 19.19
CA SER A 233 6.22 5.96 20.51
C SER A 233 6.21 7.20 21.42
N GLU A 234 6.71 8.34 20.95
CA GLU A 234 6.79 9.59 21.69
C GLU A 234 5.90 10.68 21.04
N PRO A 235 5.32 11.60 21.81
CA PRO A 235 4.61 12.73 21.24
C PRO A 235 5.54 13.60 20.39
N ALA A 236 5.01 14.23 19.35
CA ALA A 236 5.77 15.15 18.49
C ALA A 236 4.93 16.37 18.13
N PHE A 237 5.57 17.51 17.89
CA PHE A 237 4.87 18.70 17.41
C PHE A 237 4.50 18.57 15.93
N LEU A 238 3.28 18.98 15.62
CA LEU A 238 2.78 19.12 14.25
C LEU A 238 3.39 20.37 13.61
N SER A 239 4.63 20.29 13.24
CA SER A 239 5.35 21.38 12.58
C SER A 239 5.76 20.92 11.18
N VAL A 240 4.88 21.15 10.21
CA VAL A 240 5.13 20.89 8.80
C VAL A 240 4.84 22.16 7.98
N ASN A 241 5.60 22.35 6.91
CA ASN A 241 5.32 23.40 5.95
C ASN A 241 4.07 23.04 5.14
N MET A 242 2.93 23.62 5.56
CA MET A 242 1.64 23.39 4.90
C MET A 242 1.60 24.02 3.51
N PRO A 243 1.11 23.29 2.49
CA PRO A 243 0.86 23.89 1.18
C PRO A 243 -0.25 24.96 1.27
N GLU A 244 -0.29 25.87 0.29
CA GLU A 244 -1.33 26.90 0.20
C GLU A 244 -2.70 26.27 -0.07
N GLY A 245 -3.73 26.81 0.59
CA GLY A 245 -5.10 26.38 0.41
C GLY A 245 -5.84 26.17 1.73
N LYS A 246 -7.11 25.87 1.62
CA LYS A 246 -7.94 25.48 2.75
C LYS A 246 -8.06 23.96 2.77
N PHE A 247 -7.82 23.37 3.93
CA PHE A 247 -7.88 21.94 4.14
C PHE A 247 -8.85 21.60 5.26
N GLU A 248 -9.52 20.45 5.14
CA GLU A 248 -10.36 19.89 6.19
C GLU A 248 -9.94 18.47 6.54
N PRO A 249 -10.10 18.04 7.80
CA PRO A 249 -9.78 16.68 8.19
C PRO A 249 -10.73 15.66 7.53
N ALA A 250 -10.15 14.63 6.89
CA ALA A 250 -10.87 13.47 6.39
C ALA A 250 -10.77 12.31 7.38
N ILE A 251 -9.55 12.02 7.88
CA ILE A 251 -9.31 10.97 8.86
C ILE A 251 -8.28 11.51 9.86
N SER A 252 -8.51 11.31 11.16
CA SER A 252 -7.54 11.72 12.18
C SER A 252 -7.63 10.91 13.46
N LYS A 253 -6.49 10.82 14.17
CA LYS A 253 -6.39 10.20 15.49
C LYS A 253 -5.24 10.83 16.27
N GLY A 254 -5.47 11.17 17.53
CA GLY A 254 -4.39 11.62 18.43
C GLY A 254 -3.81 13.00 18.11
N ILE A 255 -4.63 13.92 17.57
CA ILE A 255 -4.23 15.32 17.33
C ILE A 255 -4.73 16.19 18.46
N GLY A 256 -3.82 16.80 19.21
CA GLY A 256 -4.14 17.74 20.29
C GLY A 256 -4.41 19.16 19.77
N GLU A 257 -5.20 19.93 20.53
CA GLU A 257 -5.46 21.36 20.24
C GLU A 257 -4.21 22.24 20.32
N ASP A 258 -3.21 21.78 21.05
CA ASP A 258 -1.89 22.41 21.21
C ASP A 258 -0.91 22.12 20.05
N GLY A 259 -1.37 21.40 19.01
CA GLY A 259 -0.54 20.99 17.88
C GLY A 259 0.40 19.81 18.20
N ILE A 260 0.16 19.11 19.30
CA ILE A 260 0.89 17.87 19.61
C ILE A 260 0.18 16.70 18.93
N VAL A 261 0.95 15.87 18.23
CA VAL A 261 0.53 14.59 17.69
C VAL A 261 0.95 13.49 18.67
N ALA A 262 -0.03 12.79 19.22
CA ALA A 262 0.20 11.67 20.12
C ALA A 262 1.08 10.58 19.47
N PRO A 263 1.68 9.68 20.24
CA PRO A 263 2.34 8.50 19.68
C PRO A 263 1.43 7.78 18.69
N TRP A 264 1.97 7.47 17.50
CA TRP A 264 1.22 6.81 16.42
C TRP A 264 -0.05 7.54 15.98
N GLY A 265 -0.13 8.85 16.28
CA GLY A 265 -1.20 9.72 15.82
C GLY A 265 -1.02 10.09 14.36
N TYR A 266 -2.15 10.43 13.70
CA TYR A 266 -2.14 10.78 12.29
C TYR A 266 -3.28 11.73 11.93
N ILE A 267 -3.09 12.49 10.86
CA ILE A 267 -4.13 13.27 10.22
C ILE A 267 -3.98 13.21 8.70
N VAL A 268 -5.08 12.94 8.04
CA VAL A 268 -5.23 13.08 6.60
C VAL A 268 -6.18 14.23 6.35
N LEU A 269 -5.68 15.23 5.63
CA LEU A 269 -6.44 16.43 5.25
C LEU A 269 -6.71 16.37 3.75
N ARG A 270 -7.89 16.79 3.34
CA ARG A 270 -8.24 17.02 1.94
C ARG A 270 -8.43 18.51 1.67
N LYS A 271 -8.03 18.95 0.50
CA LYS A 271 -8.25 20.32 0.04
C LYS A 271 -9.72 20.56 -0.23
N VAL A 272 -10.25 21.69 0.25
CA VAL A 272 -11.61 22.12 -0.06
C VAL A 272 -11.56 23.30 -1.03
N ASN A 273 -12.35 23.19 -2.08
CA ASN A 273 -12.53 24.30 -3.00
C ASN A 273 -13.35 25.39 -2.30
N GLY A 274 -12.82 26.61 -2.30
CA GLY A 274 -13.44 27.78 -1.65
C GLY A 274 -14.64 28.32 -2.43
#